data_8ca2eee973fa129f762cfa11c39d6e53
#
_entry.id   8ca2eee973fa129f762cfa11c39d6e53
#
_cell.length_a   1.000
_cell.length_b   1.000
_cell.length_c   1.000
_cell.angle_alpha   90.00
_cell.angle_beta   90.00
_cell.angle_gamma   90.00
#
_symmetry.space_group_name_H-M   'P 1'
#
loop_
_entity.id
_entity.type
_entity.pdbx_description
1 polymer ?
#
loop_
_entity_poly.entity_id
_entity_poly.type
_entity_poly.pdbx_seq_one_letter_code
_entity_poly.pdbx_strand_id
1 'polypeptide(L)'
;MSAVVDGEPVFSEEVVWFPKINSDPDYHYDGIVSALKSAAEHMPRVDAVGVSSAGVYIDNRTMNASLFLQVPKDAFDAKVKDIYIRAIRDTFGDVPYAVCNDGDVSALAGAMNLGENNVLGIAMGTSEAVGYVDPEGRITGWLNELAFVPVDASPAAMRDEWSGDIGCGVKYFSQDAVIKLAPAAGINLSEKLSPAEKLKEVQKLMDVPGSPAEAIYRSIGVYLGHSLALYHHFYRFRHVLLLGRVMSGRGGDLILDTAKKVLAEEYPEIARQICPTLPDEKSRRVGQSVAAASLPELGR
;
A
#
# COMPACT_ATOMS: atom_id res chain seq x y z
N MET A 1 -6.52 -7.31 -13.09
CA MET A 1 -6.58 -6.34 -14.19
C MET A 1 -7.98 -5.81 -14.36
N SER A 2 -8.14 -4.66 -15.01
CA SER A 2 -9.44 -4.06 -15.29
C SER A 2 -9.42 -3.36 -16.64
N ALA A 3 -10.56 -3.38 -17.35
CA ALA A 3 -10.85 -2.50 -18.47
C ALA A 3 -11.62 -1.29 -17.95
N VAL A 4 -11.15 -0.09 -18.23
CA VAL A 4 -11.72 1.18 -17.75
C VAL A 4 -12.10 2.03 -18.96
N VAL A 5 -13.35 2.48 -19.03
CA VAL A 5 -13.87 3.35 -20.09
C VAL A 5 -14.49 4.57 -19.45
N ASP A 6 -14.07 5.77 -19.85
CA ASP A 6 -14.56 7.05 -19.32
C ASP A 6 -14.51 7.13 -17.75
N GLY A 7 -13.47 6.55 -17.15
CA GLY A 7 -13.29 6.53 -15.70
C GLY A 7 -14.07 5.45 -14.95
N GLU A 8 -14.85 4.63 -15.66
CA GLU A 8 -15.64 3.55 -15.05
C GLU A 8 -15.08 2.18 -15.44
N PRO A 9 -14.96 1.23 -14.51
CA PRO A 9 -14.52 -0.12 -14.80
C PRO A 9 -15.64 -0.90 -15.48
N VAL A 10 -15.46 -1.25 -16.74
CA VAL A 10 -16.40 -2.07 -17.51
C VAL A 10 -16.14 -3.57 -17.38
N PHE A 11 -14.92 -3.93 -16.94
CA PHE A 11 -14.52 -5.31 -16.67
C PHE A 11 -13.42 -5.31 -15.61
N SER A 12 -13.44 -6.32 -14.72
CA SER A 12 -12.37 -6.58 -13.75
C SER A 12 -12.26 -8.07 -13.49
N GLU A 13 -11.04 -8.58 -13.51
CA GLU A 13 -10.74 -9.98 -13.21
C GLU A 13 -9.48 -10.09 -12.35
N GLU A 14 -9.49 -11.05 -11.43
CA GLU A 14 -8.32 -11.44 -10.65
C GLU A 14 -7.71 -12.70 -11.26
N VAL A 15 -6.48 -12.61 -11.75
CA VAL A 15 -5.73 -13.75 -12.28
C VAL A 15 -4.71 -14.18 -11.23
N VAL A 16 -4.71 -15.47 -10.90
CA VAL A 16 -3.77 -16.03 -9.94
C VAL A 16 -2.38 -16.05 -10.55
N TRP A 17 -1.45 -15.41 -9.86
CA TRP A 17 -0.06 -15.29 -10.26
C TRP A 17 0.86 -15.52 -9.04
N PHE A 18 1.95 -16.26 -9.24
CA PHE A 18 2.89 -16.62 -8.18
C PHE A 18 4.29 -16.04 -8.42
N PRO A 19 4.46 -14.70 -8.42
CA PRO A 19 5.72 -14.08 -8.79
C PRO A 19 6.85 -14.39 -7.82
N LYS A 20 6.59 -14.40 -6.52
CA LYS A 20 7.61 -14.53 -5.47
C LYS A 20 8.33 -15.87 -5.44
N ILE A 21 7.81 -16.90 -6.09
CA ILE A 21 8.39 -18.26 -6.11
C ILE A 21 8.88 -18.67 -7.48
N ASN A 22 8.74 -17.80 -8.49
CA ASN A 22 9.17 -18.10 -9.86
C ASN A 22 10.39 -17.29 -10.24
N SER A 23 11.41 -17.96 -10.77
CA SER A 23 12.68 -17.37 -11.22
C SER A 23 12.75 -17.10 -12.72
N ASP A 24 11.74 -17.54 -13.48
CA ASP A 24 11.70 -17.39 -14.93
C ASP A 24 11.09 -16.03 -15.32
N PRO A 25 11.86 -15.10 -15.92
CA PRO A 25 11.33 -13.83 -16.39
C PRO A 25 10.27 -13.96 -17.49
N ASP A 26 10.31 -15.02 -18.28
CA ASP A 26 9.35 -15.22 -19.37
C ASP A 26 7.97 -15.63 -18.81
N TYR A 27 7.92 -16.39 -17.69
CA TYR A 27 6.70 -16.64 -16.95
C TYR A 27 6.00 -15.35 -16.49
N HIS A 28 6.78 -14.40 -15.99
CA HIS A 28 6.22 -13.11 -15.55
C HIS A 28 5.73 -12.28 -16.74
N TYR A 29 6.52 -12.24 -17.82
CA TYR A 29 6.15 -11.54 -19.04
C TYR A 29 4.86 -12.07 -19.66
N ASP A 30 4.75 -13.38 -19.81
CA ASP A 30 3.58 -14.04 -20.39
C ASP A 30 2.32 -13.80 -19.55
N GLY A 31 2.44 -13.82 -18.21
CA GLY A 31 1.36 -13.48 -17.29
C GLY A 31 0.86 -12.05 -17.46
N ILE A 32 1.78 -11.09 -17.59
CA ILE A 32 1.44 -9.68 -17.82
C ILE A 32 0.76 -9.51 -19.18
N VAL A 33 1.32 -10.08 -20.25
CA VAL A 33 0.74 -10.00 -21.60
C VAL A 33 -0.66 -10.64 -21.64
N SER A 34 -0.85 -11.78 -20.99
CA SER A 34 -2.16 -12.44 -20.90
C SER A 34 -3.18 -11.56 -20.20
N ALA A 35 -2.81 -10.92 -19.09
CA ALA A 35 -3.68 -10.00 -18.37
C ALA A 35 -4.06 -8.77 -19.21
N LEU A 36 -3.09 -8.18 -19.91
CA LEU A 36 -3.34 -7.05 -20.82
C LEU A 36 -4.31 -7.40 -21.96
N LYS A 37 -4.12 -8.55 -22.60
CA LYS A 37 -4.99 -9.03 -23.68
C LYS A 37 -6.41 -9.30 -23.19
N SER A 38 -6.56 -9.98 -22.04
CA SER A 38 -7.88 -10.26 -21.47
C SER A 38 -8.65 -8.97 -21.15
N ALA A 39 -8.00 -7.95 -20.58
CA ALA A 39 -8.67 -6.66 -20.35
C ALA A 39 -9.08 -5.98 -21.68
N ALA A 40 -8.23 -6.04 -22.69
CA ALA A 40 -8.47 -5.41 -23.99
C ALA A 40 -9.70 -5.99 -24.74
N GLU A 41 -10.04 -7.26 -24.55
CA GLU A 41 -11.22 -7.91 -25.15
C GLU A 41 -12.54 -7.23 -24.73
N HIS A 42 -12.52 -6.46 -23.64
CA HIS A 42 -13.70 -5.78 -23.09
C HIS A 42 -13.79 -4.31 -23.47
N MET A 43 -12.92 -3.84 -24.36
CA MET A 43 -12.88 -2.43 -24.82
C MET A 43 -12.82 -2.38 -26.35
N PRO A 44 -13.42 -1.36 -26.99
CA PRO A 44 -13.35 -1.21 -28.45
C PRO A 44 -11.92 -0.90 -28.94
N ARG A 45 -11.09 -0.32 -28.11
CA ARG A 45 -9.66 -0.02 -28.33
C ARG A 45 -8.98 0.27 -26.99
N VAL A 46 -7.66 0.20 -26.97
CA VAL A 46 -6.83 0.60 -25.82
C VAL A 46 -6.15 1.91 -26.15
N ASP A 47 -6.49 2.99 -25.43
CA ASP A 47 -5.91 4.32 -25.61
C ASP A 47 -4.69 4.55 -24.74
N ALA A 48 -4.61 3.87 -23.59
CA ALA A 48 -3.49 3.95 -22.64
C ALA A 48 -3.46 2.76 -21.68
N VAL A 49 -2.32 2.54 -21.01
CA VAL A 49 -2.16 1.48 -20.00
C VAL A 49 -1.57 2.05 -18.72
N GLY A 50 -2.28 1.93 -17.60
CA GLY A 50 -1.78 2.20 -16.26
C GLY A 50 -1.45 0.92 -15.50
N VAL A 51 -0.31 0.86 -14.86
CA VAL A 51 0.15 -0.28 -14.05
C VAL A 51 0.40 0.16 -12.61
N SER A 52 -0.26 -0.53 -11.69
CA SER A 52 -0.01 -0.44 -10.25
C SER A 52 0.70 -1.72 -9.82
N SER A 53 1.92 -1.61 -9.30
CA SER A 53 2.72 -2.78 -8.95
C SER A 53 3.65 -2.50 -7.77
N ALA A 54 3.84 -3.50 -6.90
CA ALA A 54 4.78 -3.40 -5.78
C ALA A 54 6.21 -3.26 -6.29
N GLY A 55 6.93 -2.27 -5.77
CA GLY A 55 8.33 -2.03 -6.11
C GLY A 55 8.67 -0.57 -6.36
N VAL A 56 9.93 -0.32 -6.70
CA VAL A 56 10.46 1.00 -7.05
C VAL A 56 10.51 1.11 -8.58
N TYR A 57 9.86 2.13 -9.10
CA TYR A 57 9.77 2.41 -10.53
C TYR A 57 10.35 3.80 -10.84
N ILE A 58 11.24 3.89 -11.82
CA ILE A 58 11.81 5.15 -12.32
C ILE A 58 11.68 5.13 -13.84
N ASP A 59 11.05 6.13 -14.41
CA ASP A 59 10.77 6.24 -15.86
C ASP A 59 10.08 4.97 -16.39
N ASN A 60 9.08 4.46 -15.66
CA ASN A 60 8.33 3.22 -15.94
C ASN A 60 9.15 1.93 -15.88
N ARG A 61 10.41 1.99 -15.46
CA ARG A 61 11.32 0.84 -15.37
C ARG A 61 11.32 0.27 -13.96
N THR A 62 11.31 -1.05 -13.86
CA THR A 62 11.44 -1.75 -12.58
C THR A 62 12.87 -1.65 -12.06
N MET A 63 13.08 -0.90 -10.98
CA MET A 63 14.40 -0.77 -10.37
C MET A 63 14.64 -1.84 -9.30
N ASN A 64 13.64 -2.06 -8.46
CA ASN A 64 13.60 -3.11 -7.44
C ASN A 64 12.15 -3.49 -7.18
N ALA A 65 11.85 -4.77 -7.08
CA ALA A 65 10.51 -5.24 -6.73
C ALA A 65 10.54 -6.62 -6.06
N SER A 66 9.85 -6.74 -4.94
CA SER A 66 9.74 -7.99 -4.19
C SER A 66 9.07 -9.11 -4.99
N LEU A 67 8.36 -8.77 -6.06
CA LEU A 67 7.74 -9.71 -6.99
C LEU A 67 8.76 -10.54 -7.77
N PHE A 68 9.97 -10.02 -8.00
CA PHE A 68 10.99 -10.62 -8.86
C PHE A 68 12.25 -11.07 -8.11
N LEU A 69 12.16 -11.24 -6.78
CA LEU A 69 13.33 -11.61 -5.94
C LEU A 69 13.98 -12.94 -6.32
N GLN A 70 13.24 -13.88 -6.92
CA GLN A 70 13.78 -15.17 -7.36
C GLN A 70 14.47 -15.10 -8.73
N VAL A 71 14.25 -14.02 -9.47
CA VAL A 71 14.90 -13.86 -10.80
C VAL A 71 16.37 -13.53 -10.59
N PRO A 72 17.31 -14.29 -11.21
CA PRO A 72 18.73 -13.98 -11.15
C PRO A 72 19.03 -12.57 -11.68
N LYS A 73 20.02 -11.90 -11.05
CA LYS A 73 20.32 -10.50 -11.33
C LYS A 73 20.55 -10.20 -12.82
N ASP A 74 21.31 -11.04 -13.51
CA ASP A 74 21.60 -10.85 -14.93
C ASP A 74 20.32 -10.96 -15.79
N ALA A 75 19.44 -11.90 -15.45
CA ALA A 75 18.14 -12.06 -16.11
C ALA A 75 17.18 -10.90 -15.75
N PHE A 76 17.24 -10.40 -14.52
CA PHE A 76 16.50 -9.21 -14.11
C PHE A 76 16.93 -7.99 -14.93
N ASP A 77 18.22 -7.70 -14.99
CA ASP A 77 18.75 -6.55 -15.74
C ASP A 77 18.45 -6.66 -17.25
N ALA A 78 18.44 -7.86 -17.81
CA ALA A 78 18.19 -8.10 -19.23
C ALA A 78 16.70 -8.13 -19.62
N LYS A 79 15.82 -8.67 -18.77
CA LYS A 79 14.43 -9.01 -19.15
C LYS A 79 13.36 -8.36 -18.25
N VAL A 80 13.63 -8.11 -16.96
CA VAL A 80 12.62 -7.65 -16.00
C VAL A 80 12.62 -6.14 -15.86
N LYS A 81 13.75 -5.49 -15.99
CA LYS A 81 13.87 -4.05 -15.84
C LYS A 81 12.86 -3.27 -16.69
N ASP A 82 12.63 -3.72 -17.91
CA ASP A 82 11.69 -3.11 -18.87
C ASP A 82 10.45 -4.00 -19.12
N ILE A 83 10.10 -4.91 -18.21
CA ILE A 83 9.10 -5.96 -18.45
C ILE A 83 7.72 -5.39 -18.80
N TYR A 84 7.26 -4.37 -18.06
CA TYR A 84 5.96 -3.73 -18.31
C TYR A 84 5.98 -2.93 -19.62
N ILE A 85 7.06 -2.18 -19.88
CA ILE A 85 7.23 -1.41 -21.11
C ILE A 85 7.17 -2.34 -22.33
N ARG A 86 7.92 -3.46 -22.30
CA ARG A 86 7.91 -4.44 -23.39
C ARG A 86 6.55 -5.08 -23.57
N ALA A 87 5.94 -5.56 -22.47
CA ALA A 87 4.64 -6.20 -22.54
C ALA A 87 3.55 -5.29 -23.13
N ILE A 88 3.55 -4.01 -22.76
CA ILE A 88 2.62 -3.03 -23.31
C ILE A 88 2.87 -2.77 -24.78
N ARG A 89 4.14 -2.50 -25.16
CA ARG A 89 4.51 -2.21 -26.55
C ARG A 89 4.27 -3.39 -27.47
N ASP A 90 4.61 -4.60 -27.04
CA ASP A 90 4.43 -5.81 -27.85
C ASP A 90 2.95 -6.17 -28.01
N THR A 91 2.07 -5.74 -27.06
CA THR A 91 0.63 -6.03 -27.12
C THR A 91 -0.15 -4.96 -27.87
N PHE A 92 0.14 -3.68 -27.63
CA PHE A 92 -0.68 -2.55 -28.09
C PHE A 92 0.06 -1.54 -28.98
N GLY A 93 1.36 -1.73 -29.19
CA GLY A 93 2.18 -0.74 -29.93
C GLY A 93 2.52 0.49 -29.10
N ASP A 94 2.52 1.64 -29.73
CA ASP A 94 2.97 2.90 -29.11
C ASP A 94 1.80 3.65 -28.47
N VAL A 95 1.20 3.04 -27.43
CA VAL A 95 0.19 3.71 -26.61
C VAL A 95 0.84 4.35 -25.38
N PRO A 96 0.31 5.48 -24.84
CA PRO A 96 0.74 6.04 -23.57
C PRO A 96 0.65 5.02 -22.43
N TYR A 97 1.62 5.01 -21.53
CA TYR A 97 1.61 4.14 -20.37
C TYR A 97 2.28 4.79 -19.15
N ALA A 98 1.87 4.36 -17.96
CA ALA A 98 2.51 4.71 -16.71
C ALA A 98 2.60 3.47 -15.80
N VAL A 99 3.75 3.29 -15.14
CA VAL A 99 4.00 2.23 -14.15
C VAL A 99 4.39 2.89 -12.84
N CYS A 100 3.57 2.69 -11.81
CA CYS A 100 3.76 3.31 -10.50
C CYS A 100 3.71 2.28 -9.37
N ASN A 101 4.27 2.67 -8.23
CA ASN A 101 4.17 1.90 -7.00
C ASN A 101 2.71 1.73 -6.57
N ASP A 102 2.35 0.57 -6.03
CA ASP A 102 0.99 0.25 -5.60
C ASP A 102 0.51 1.09 -4.39
N GLY A 103 1.43 1.51 -3.51
CA GLY A 103 1.14 2.45 -2.44
C GLY A 103 0.72 3.83 -2.97
N ASP A 104 1.46 4.36 -3.96
CA ASP A 104 1.14 5.64 -4.60
C ASP A 104 -0.21 5.59 -5.33
N VAL A 105 -0.46 4.51 -6.07
CA VAL A 105 -1.75 4.32 -6.76
C VAL A 105 -2.90 4.16 -5.77
N SER A 106 -2.67 3.51 -4.62
CA SER A 106 -3.65 3.41 -3.55
C SER A 106 -3.97 4.77 -2.92
N ALA A 107 -2.95 5.61 -2.72
CA ALA A 107 -3.13 6.98 -2.25
C ALA A 107 -3.91 7.84 -3.27
N LEU A 108 -3.61 7.70 -4.56
CA LEU A 108 -4.35 8.38 -5.63
C LEU A 108 -5.82 7.93 -5.69
N ALA A 109 -6.09 6.62 -5.59
CA ALA A 109 -7.45 6.11 -5.50
C ALA A 109 -8.20 6.70 -4.29
N GLY A 110 -7.52 6.81 -3.15
CA GLY A 110 -8.04 7.45 -1.96
C GLY A 110 -8.35 8.92 -2.16
N ALA A 111 -7.45 9.67 -2.79
CA ALA A 111 -7.63 11.09 -3.13
C ALA A 111 -8.84 11.29 -4.05
N MET A 112 -8.96 10.47 -5.09
CA MET A 112 -10.12 10.50 -6.02
C MET A 112 -11.45 10.23 -5.28
N ASN A 113 -11.47 9.26 -4.37
CA ASN A 113 -12.66 8.93 -3.59
C ASN A 113 -13.05 10.04 -2.59
N LEU A 114 -12.06 10.69 -1.98
CA LEU A 114 -12.27 11.82 -1.08
C LEU A 114 -12.71 13.09 -1.85
N GLY A 115 -12.38 13.16 -3.14
CA GLY A 115 -12.50 14.40 -3.92
C GLY A 115 -11.53 15.48 -3.43
N GLU A 116 -10.41 15.08 -2.82
CA GLU A 116 -9.43 15.94 -2.17
C GLU A 116 -8.01 15.55 -2.58
N ASN A 117 -7.13 16.53 -2.65
CA ASN A 117 -5.69 16.35 -2.90
C ASN A 117 -4.90 16.46 -1.59
N ASN A 118 -3.57 16.41 -1.69
CA ASN A 118 -2.66 16.49 -0.56
C ASN A 118 -2.92 15.37 0.46
N VAL A 119 -2.89 14.13 -0.02
CA VAL A 119 -3.25 12.91 0.71
C VAL A 119 -2.03 12.03 0.92
N LEU A 120 -1.76 11.68 2.18
CA LEU A 120 -0.86 10.60 2.56
C LEU A 120 -1.69 9.33 2.80
N GLY A 121 -1.49 8.30 1.99
CA GLY A 121 -2.10 6.98 2.17
C GLY A 121 -1.15 6.04 2.90
N ILE A 122 -1.58 5.43 4.01
CA ILE A 122 -0.81 4.44 4.77
C ILE A 122 -1.60 3.13 4.80
N ALA A 123 -1.10 2.11 4.15
CA ALA A 123 -1.70 0.78 4.12
C ALA A 123 -1.00 -0.15 5.12
N MET A 124 -1.73 -0.54 6.17
CA MET A 124 -1.28 -1.45 7.23
C MET A 124 -1.80 -2.87 6.95
N GLY A 125 -0.99 -3.68 6.30
CA GLY A 125 -1.34 -5.05 5.88
C GLY A 125 -0.34 -6.08 6.34
N THR A 126 0.08 -6.96 5.43
CA THR A 126 1.21 -7.89 5.63
C THR A 126 2.51 -7.13 5.85
N SER A 127 2.66 -6.02 5.14
CA SER A 127 3.69 -5.01 5.30
C SER A 127 3.03 -3.64 5.44
N GLU A 128 3.82 -2.60 5.61
CA GLU A 128 3.41 -1.22 5.46
C GLU A 128 3.70 -0.78 4.04
N ALA A 129 2.75 -0.09 3.41
CA ALA A 129 2.96 0.58 2.14
C ALA A 129 2.42 2.01 2.24
N VAL A 130 3.15 2.97 1.72
CA VAL A 130 2.79 4.37 1.79
C VAL A 130 2.83 4.99 0.40
N GLY A 131 1.88 5.87 0.12
CA GLY A 131 1.86 6.68 -1.09
C GLY A 131 1.46 8.11 -0.77
N TYR A 132 1.84 9.03 -1.63
CA TYR A 132 1.56 10.45 -1.46
C TYR A 132 1.07 11.09 -2.75
N VAL A 133 -0.05 11.82 -2.62
CA VAL A 133 -0.60 12.68 -3.66
C VAL A 133 -0.42 14.12 -3.23
N ASP A 134 0.22 14.93 -4.06
CA ASP A 134 0.54 16.32 -3.77
C ASP A 134 -0.70 17.25 -3.79
N PRO A 135 -0.58 18.54 -3.42
CA PRO A 135 -1.69 19.47 -3.46
C PRO A 135 -2.30 19.66 -4.86
N GLU A 136 -1.54 19.40 -5.91
CA GLU A 136 -1.96 19.47 -7.30
C GLU A 136 -2.61 18.18 -7.83
N GLY A 137 -2.71 17.16 -6.97
CA GLY A 137 -3.32 15.87 -7.30
C GLY A 137 -2.40 14.90 -8.05
N ARG A 138 -1.08 15.08 -7.98
CA ARG A 138 -0.08 14.29 -8.71
C ARG A 138 0.67 13.32 -7.79
N ILE A 139 1.09 12.19 -8.32
CA ILE A 139 2.10 11.33 -7.71
C ILE A 139 3.47 11.99 -7.93
N THR A 140 4.23 12.18 -6.85
CA THR A 140 5.47 12.98 -6.87
C THR A 140 6.70 12.21 -7.37
N GLY A 141 6.62 10.88 -7.44
CA GLY A 141 7.78 10.02 -7.72
C GLY A 141 8.78 9.92 -6.54
N TRP A 142 8.44 10.39 -5.36
CA TRP A 142 9.20 10.12 -4.14
C TRP A 142 9.10 8.63 -3.79
N LEU A 143 10.11 8.09 -3.10
CA LEU A 143 10.13 6.66 -2.75
C LEU A 143 9.00 6.25 -1.79
N ASN A 144 8.59 7.15 -0.90
CA ASN A 144 7.52 6.94 0.10
C ASN A 144 7.71 5.70 0.99
N GLU A 145 8.95 5.23 1.17
CA GLU A 145 9.29 4.02 1.93
C GLU A 145 9.30 4.28 3.45
N LEU A 146 8.17 4.76 3.98
CA LEU A 146 8.01 5.05 5.41
C LEU A 146 8.06 3.78 6.27
N ALA A 147 7.87 2.60 5.68
CA ALA A 147 8.09 1.31 6.31
C ALA A 147 9.49 1.17 6.97
N PHE A 148 10.48 1.88 6.45
CA PHE A 148 11.87 1.85 6.95
C PHE A 148 12.27 3.10 7.74
N VAL A 149 11.35 4.02 7.98
CA VAL A 149 11.60 5.20 8.83
C VAL A 149 11.59 4.79 10.31
N PRO A 150 12.52 5.29 11.14
CA PRO A 150 12.51 5.03 12.58
C PRO A 150 11.24 5.53 13.26
N VAL A 151 10.58 4.62 13.98
CA VAL A 151 9.35 4.87 14.75
C VAL A 151 9.60 4.66 16.25
N ASP A 152 10.48 3.72 16.59
CA ASP A 152 10.84 3.41 17.97
C ASP A 152 12.37 3.42 18.14
N ALA A 153 12.87 4.35 18.93
CA ALA A 153 14.30 4.50 19.22
C ALA A 153 14.79 3.60 20.37
N SER A 154 13.93 2.72 20.93
CA SER A 154 14.32 1.80 22.00
C SER A 154 15.39 0.82 21.50
N PRO A 155 16.47 0.58 22.27
CA PRO A 155 17.43 -0.48 21.93
C PRO A 155 16.80 -1.90 21.90
N ALA A 156 15.65 -2.09 22.55
CA ALA A 156 14.89 -3.33 22.56
C ALA A 156 13.77 -3.37 21.48
N ALA A 157 13.71 -2.37 20.61
CA ALA A 157 12.75 -2.34 19.54
C ALA A 157 12.93 -3.51 18.56
N MET A 158 11.86 -3.90 17.91
CA MET A 158 11.85 -5.02 16.97
C MET A 158 12.74 -4.72 15.75
N ARG A 159 13.56 -5.72 15.39
CA ARG A 159 14.36 -5.67 14.16
C ARG A 159 13.53 -6.18 12.99
N ASP A 160 13.60 -5.48 11.88
CA ASP A 160 13.06 -5.99 10.62
C ASP A 160 14.02 -7.01 10.00
N GLU A 161 13.49 -8.17 9.63
CA GLU A 161 14.28 -9.30 9.13
C GLU A 161 14.82 -9.06 7.72
N TRP A 162 14.16 -8.19 6.96
CA TRP A 162 14.52 -7.91 5.58
C TRP A 162 15.57 -6.80 5.46
N SER A 163 15.33 -5.64 6.08
CA SER A 163 16.24 -4.50 6.04
C SER A 163 17.36 -4.58 7.08
N GLY A 164 17.10 -5.27 8.19
CA GLY A 164 17.97 -5.28 9.36
C GLY A 164 17.78 -4.07 10.28
N ASP A 165 16.88 -3.14 9.95
CA ASP A 165 16.61 -1.93 10.71
C ASP A 165 15.90 -2.24 12.04
N ILE A 166 16.18 -1.45 13.06
CA ILE A 166 15.60 -1.59 14.39
C ILE A 166 14.56 -0.49 14.59
N GLY A 167 13.33 -0.86 14.99
CA GLY A 167 12.29 0.10 15.33
C GLY A 167 11.68 0.84 14.14
N CYS A 168 11.74 0.28 12.93
CA CYS A 168 11.19 0.91 11.73
C CYS A 168 9.69 0.66 11.56
N GLY A 169 9.05 1.51 10.75
CA GLY A 169 7.60 1.60 10.55
C GLY A 169 6.90 0.27 10.31
N VAL A 170 7.45 -0.59 9.45
CA VAL A 170 6.84 -1.88 9.12
C VAL A 170 6.56 -2.77 10.34
N LYS A 171 7.35 -2.63 11.41
CA LYS A 171 7.18 -3.38 12.66
C LYS A 171 6.13 -2.77 13.60
N TYR A 172 5.59 -1.61 13.26
CA TYR A 172 4.59 -0.86 14.04
C TYR A 172 3.28 -0.67 13.28
N PHE A 173 3.31 -0.58 11.95
CA PHE A 173 2.17 -0.29 11.08
C PHE A 173 1.86 -1.45 10.12
N SER A 174 2.00 -2.68 10.62
CA SER A 174 1.63 -3.89 9.90
C SER A 174 1.04 -4.93 10.85
N GLN A 175 0.67 -6.09 10.32
CA GLN A 175 0.23 -7.23 11.15
C GLN A 175 1.28 -7.67 12.18
N ASP A 176 2.57 -7.40 11.93
CA ASP A 176 3.65 -7.74 12.86
C ASP A 176 3.52 -6.99 14.19
N ALA A 177 3.05 -5.73 14.17
CA ALA A 177 2.78 -4.99 15.40
C ALA A 177 1.72 -5.68 16.28
N VAL A 178 0.64 -6.15 15.66
CA VAL A 178 -0.43 -6.86 16.37
C VAL A 178 0.09 -8.18 16.97
N ILE A 179 0.88 -8.91 16.19
CA ILE A 179 1.43 -10.21 16.60
C ILE A 179 2.45 -10.04 17.74
N LYS A 180 3.37 -9.09 17.65
CA LYS A 180 4.41 -8.87 18.66
C LYS A 180 3.86 -8.35 19.99
N LEU A 181 2.76 -7.58 19.96
CA LEU A 181 2.12 -7.04 21.15
C LEU A 181 1.17 -8.03 21.83
N ALA A 182 0.74 -9.09 21.15
CA ALA A 182 -0.20 -10.07 21.67
C ALA A 182 0.28 -10.72 22.98
N PRO A 183 1.55 -11.21 23.12
CA PRO A 183 2.02 -11.76 24.39
C PRO A 183 2.02 -10.75 25.54
N ALA A 184 2.38 -9.49 25.27
CA ALA A 184 2.36 -8.42 26.28
C ALA A 184 0.93 -8.10 26.75
N ALA A 185 -0.07 -8.32 25.90
CA ALA A 185 -1.48 -8.22 26.23
C ALA A 185 -2.06 -9.50 26.85
N GLY A 186 -1.24 -10.52 27.13
CA GLY A 186 -1.67 -11.81 27.68
C GLY A 186 -2.39 -12.72 26.67
N ILE A 187 -2.24 -12.45 25.38
CA ILE A 187 -2.85 -13.23 24.29
C ILE A 187 -1.83 -14.20 23.72
N ASN A 188 -2.09 -15.51 23.86
CA ASN A 188 -1.24 -16.55 23.33
C ASN A 188 -1.71 -16.95 21.94
N LEU A 189 -0.89 -16.68 20.93
CA LEU A 189 -1.14 -17.06 19.54
C LEU A 189 -0.38 -18.34 19.20
N SER A 190 -1.06 -19.30 18.61
CA SER A 190 -0.43 -20.56 18.20
C SER A 190 0.66 -20.31 17.14
N GLU A 191 1.83 -20.96 17.32
CA GLU A 191 2.92 -20.89 16.33
C GLU A 191 2.56 -21.53 14.98
N LYS A 192 1.56 -22.42 14.98
CA LYS A 192 1.07 -23.08 13.75
C LYS A 192 0.27 -22.16 12.84
N LEU A 193 -0.19 -21.02 13.35
CA LEU A 193 -0.96 -20.05 12.58
C LEU A 193 -0.02 -19.19 11.73
N SER A 194 -0.42 -18.95 10.49
CA SER A 194 0.20 -17.94 9.65
C SER A 194 0.02 -16.53 10.25
N PRO A 195 0.86 -15.55 9.90
CA PRO A 195 0.69 -14.17 10.39
C PRO A 195 -0.69 -13.59 10.14
N ALA A 196 -1.30 -13.88 8.98
CA ALA A 196 -2.64 -13.42 8.65
C ALA A 196 -3.73 -14.05 9.52
N GLU A 197 -3.57 -15.32 9.90
CA GLU A 197 -4.47 -16.00 10.83
C GLU A 197 -4.30 -15.49 12.26
N LYS A 198 -3.07 -15.24 12.70
CA LYS A 198 -2.78 -14.60 14.00
C LYS A 198 -3.46 -13.25 14.12
N LEU A 199 -3.37 -12.41 13.07
CA LEU A 199 -4.08 -11.12 13.02
C LEU A 199 -5.60 -11.33 13.18
N LYS A 200 -6.20 -12.28 12.45
CA LYS A 200 -7.63 -12.58 12.55
C LYS A 200 -8.05 -13.02 13.95
N GLU A 201 -7.24 -13.83 14.63
CA GLU A 201 -7.53 -14.24 16.00
C GLU A 201 -7.57 -13.04 16.96
N VAL A 202 -6.62 -12.11 16.85
CA VAL A 202 -6.62 -10.90 17.68
C VAL A 202 -7.81 -10.00 17.32
N GLN A 203 -8.14 -9.87 16.02
CA GLN A 203 -9.30 -9.08 15.58
C GLN A 203 -10.63 -9.61 16.13
N LYS A 204 -10.83 -10.92 16.20
CA LYS A 204 -12.02 -11.52 16.83
C LYS A 204 -12.16 -11.13 18.31
N LEU A 205 -11.06 -10.96 19.03
CA LEU A 205 -11.10 -10.52 20.42
C LEU A 205 -11.56 -9.07 20.56
N MET A 206 -11.44 -8.26 19.51
CA MET A 206 -11.92 -6.86 19.52
C MET A 206 -13.45 -6.75 19.54
N ASP A 207 -14.18 -7.81 19.19
CA ASP A 207 -15.64 -7.84 19.29
C ASP A 207 -16.13 -7.83 20.75
N VAL A 208 -15.24 -8.13 21.70
CA VAL A 208 -15.54 -8.13 23.14
C VAL A 208 -15.05 -6.83 23.77
N PRO A 209 -15.93 -5.95 24.27
CA PRO A 209 -15.54 -4.73 24.97
C PRO A 209 -14.66 -5.01 26.19
N GLY A 210 -13.58 -4.22 26.35
CA GLY A 210 -12.63 -4.41 27.45
C GLY A 210 -11.67 -5.57 27.25
N SER A 211 -11.62 -6.16 26.07
CA SER A 211 -10.67 -7.21 25.70
C SER A 211 -9.22 -6.72 25.83
N PRO A 212 -8.29 -7.57 26.26
CA PRO A 212 -6.86 -7.23 26.27
C PRO A 212 -6.31 -6.85 24.89
N ALA A 213 -6.97 -7.24 23.79
CA ALA A 213 -6.62 -6.83 22.44
C ALA A 213 -6.74 -5.31 22.24
N GLU A 214 -7.61 -4.60 22.97
CA GLU A 214 -7.70 -3.13 22.88
C GLU A 214 -6.37 -2.44 23.19
N ALA A 215 -5.58 -2.96 24.13
CA ALA A 215 -4.28 -2.39 24.47
C ALA A 215 -3.30 -2.45 23.30
N ILE A 216 -3.36 -3.48 22.47
CA ILE A 216 -2.55 -3.64 21.26
C ILE A 216 -2.85 -2.50 20.28
N TYR A 217 -4.13 -2.33 19.93
CA TYR A 217 -4.54 -1.32 18.96
C TYR A 217 -4.33 0.11 19.47
N ARG A 218 -4.49 0.35 20.79
CA ARG A 218 -4.12 1.63 21.41
C ARG A 218 -2.63 1.91 21.28
N SER A 219 -1.77 0.93 21.54
CA SER A 219 -0.32 1.08 21.39
C SER A 219 0.06 1.46 19.96
N ILE A 220 -0.49 0.77 18.97
CA ILE A 220 -0.29 1.10 17.55
C ILE A 220 -0.75 2.54 17.26
N GLY A 221 -1.91 2.93 17.79
CA GLY A 221 -2.45 4.29 17.62
C GLY A 221 -1.55 5.37 18.24
N VAL A 222 -0.91 5.09 19.37
CA VAL A 222 0.06 6.02 19.99
C VAL A 222 1.26 6.23 19.05
N TYR A 223 1.88 5.15 18.57
CA TYR A 223 3.00 5.25 17.62
C TYR A 223 2.57 5.99 16.34
N LEU A 224 1.37 5.70 15.83
CA LEU A 224 0.85 6.37 14.63
C LEU A 224 0.69 7.88 14.85
N GLY A 225 0.15 8.31 15.99
CA GLY A 225 -0.02 9.74 16.30
C GLY A 225 1.30 10.52 16.27
N HIS A 226 2.34 9.98 16.90
CA HIS A 226 3.68 10.58 16.88
C HIS A 226 4.31 10.54 15.48
N SER A 227 4.15 9.42 14.75
CA SER A 227 4.68 9.28 13.40
C SER A 227 4.03 10.22 12.41
N LEU A 228 2.71 10.43 12.50
CA LEU A 228 2.01 11.40 11.64
C LEU A 228 2.53 12.83 11.85
N ALA A 229 2.84 13.20 13.09
CA ALA A 229 3.45 14.50 13.38
C ALA A 229 4.84 14.61 12.71
N LEU A 230 5.68 13.57 12.81
CA LEU A 230 6.98 13.52 12.15
C LEU A 230 6.82 13.59 10.62
N TYR A 231 5.97 12.78 10.04
CA TYR A 231 5.78 12.71 8.59
C TYR A 231 5.25 14.03 8.02
N HIS A 232 4.38 14.73 8.76
CA HIS A 232 3.86 16.04 8.35
C HIS A 232 4.96 17.10 8.16
N HIS A 233 6.08 17.02 8.84
CA HIS A 233 7.21 17.94 8.62
C HIS A 233 7.81 17.82 7.22
N PHE A 234 7.71 16.66 6.59
CA PHE A 234 8.28 16.39 5.26
C PHE A 234 7.23 16.55 4.16
N TYR A 235 6.06 15.91 4.32
CA TYR A 235 5.04 15.81 3.28
C TYR A 235 4.06 16.98 3.27
N ARG A 236 3.85 17.65 4.42
CA ARG A 236 2.87 18.73 4.56
C ARG A 236 1.46 18.33 4.12
N PHE A 237 1.11 17.06 4.22
CA PHE A 237 -0.20 16.53 3.86
C PHE A 237 -1.34 17.17 4.67
N ARG A 238 -2.51 17.22 4.07
CA ARG A 238 -3.75 17.66 4.72
C ARG A 238 -4.61 16.45 5.13
N HIS A 239 -4.72 15.47 4.26
CA HIS A 239 -5.50 14.27 4.50
C HIS A 239 -4.59 13.08 4.74
N VAL A 240 -4.98 12.20 5.66
CA VAL A 240 -4.33 10.92 5.89
C VAL A 240 -5.37 9.83 5.72
N LEU A 241 -5.11 8.91 4.80
CA LEU A 241 -5.98 7.78 4.55
C LEU A 241 -5.33 6.51 5.10
N LEU A 242 -5.96 5.90 6.13
CA LEU A 242 -5.47 4.70 6.77
C LEU A 242 -6.17 3.47 6.18
N LEU A 243 -5.40 2.57 5.61
CA LEU A 243 -5.86 1.44 4.81
C LEU A 243 -5.35 0.11 5.38
N GLY A 244 -5.79 -0.99 4.81
CA GLY A 244 -5.24 -2.31 5.07
C GLY A 244 -5.99 -3.11 6.14
N ARG A 245 -5.63 -4.40 6.24
CA ARG A 245 -6.37 -5.35 7.09
C ARG A 245 -6.25 -5.06 8.59
N VAL A 246 -5.16 -4.46 9.04
CA VAL A 246 -4.99 -4.05 10.43
C VAL A 246 -6.02 -2.98 10.82
N MET A 247 -6.39 -2.12 9.86
CA MET A 247 -7.36 -1.04 10.03
C MET A 247 -8.82 -1.49 9.87
N SER A 248 -9.09 -2.79 9.77
CA SER A 248 -10.45 -3.30 9.63
C SER A 248 -11.17 -3.40 10.96
N GLY A 249 -12.47 -3.01 10.97
CA GLY A 249 -13.35 -3.12 12.13
C GLY A 249 -12.91 -2.25 13.31
N ARG A 250 -13.41 -2.59 14.51
CA ARG A 250 -13.21 -1.83 15.75
C ARG A 250 -11.74 -1.55 16.10
N GLY A 251 -10.82 -2.43 15.68
CA GLY A 251 -9.38 -2.22 15.88
C GLY A 251 -8.88 -0.98 15.14
N GLY A 252 -9.28 -0.82 13.88
CA GLY A 252 -8.94 0.34 13.08
C GLY A 252 -9.51 1.64 13.64
N ASP A 253 -10.76 1.64 14.09
CA ASP A 253 -11.37 2.79 14.75
C ASP A 253 -10.57 3.19 15.99
N LEU A 254 -10.15 2.22 16.80
CA LEU A 254 -9.38 2.46 18.02
C LEU A 254 -7.98 3.02 17.75
N ILE A 255 -7.29 2.53 16.70
CA ILE A 255 -6.02 3.10 16.23
C ILE A 255 -6.23 4.57 15.84
N LEU A 256 -7.23 4.84 15.00
CA LEU A 256 -7.53 6.20 14.51
C LEU A 256 -7.85 7.16 15.65
N ASP A 257 -8.74 6.77 16.56
CA ASP A 257 -9.14 7.60 17.70
C ASP A 257 -7.95 7.88 18.62
N THR A 258 -7.12 6.87 18.87
CA THR A 258 -5.92 7.04 19.71
C THR A 258 -4.89 7.95 19.04
N ALA A 259 -4.66 7.80 17.74
CA ALA A 259 -3.74 8.67 17.00
C ALA A 259 -4.23 10.13 16.99
N LYS A 260 -5.53 10.35 16.79
CA LYS A 260 -6.14 11.69 16.88
C LYS A 260 -5.98 12.29 18.28
N LYS A 261 -6.12 11.47 19.31
CA LYS A 261 -5.94 11.92 20.70
C LYS A 261 -4.49 12.35 20.94
N VAL A 262 -3.50 11.55 20.56
CA VAL A 262 -2.07 11.90 20.66
C VAL A 262 -1.76 13.19 19.91
N LEU A 263 -2.26 13.32 18.69
CA LEU A 263 -2.08 14.54 17.89
C LEU A 263 -2.68 15.77 18.61
N ALA A 264 -3.86 15.66 19.16
CA ALA A 264 -4.54 16.77 19.85
C ALA A 264 -3.82 17.19 21.14
N GLU A 265 -3.30 16.23 21.90
CA GLU A 265 -2.63 16.46 23.18
C GLU A 265 -1.18 16.92 23.02
N GLU A 266 -0.41 16.30 22.12
CA GLU A 266 1.03 16.50 21.99
C GLU A 266 1.40 17.45 20.84
N TYR A 267 0.60 17.51 19.77
CA TYR A 267 0.86 18.27 18.55
C TYR A 267 -0.35 19.09 18.09
N PRO A 268 -0.93 19.97 18.94
CA PRO A 268 -2.20 20.64 18.66
C PRO A 268 -2.20 21.51 17.39
N GLU A 269 -1.04 21.99 16.94
CA GLU A 269 -0.94 22.77 15.72
C GLU A 269 -1.05 21.90 14.48
N ILE A 270 -0.43 20.72 14.49
CA ILE A 270 -0.53 19.73 13.41
C ILE A 270 -1.93 19.13 13.38
N ALA A 271 -2.50 18.81 14.57
CA ALA A 271 -3.86 18.27 14.67
C ALA A 271 -4.93 19.15 13.99
N ARG A 272 -4.73 20.47 13.98
CA ARG A 272 -5.64 21.41 13.28
C ARG A 272 -5.45 21.44 11.76
N GLN A 273 -4.33 20.95 11.26
CA GLN A 273 -3.97 20.99 9.84
C GLN A 273 -4.28 19.70 9.12
N ILE A 274 -4.33 18.57 9.82
CA ILE A 274 -4.47 17.25 9.22
C ILE A 274 -5.80 16.58 9.57
N CYS A 275 -6.30 15.75 8.65
CA CYS A 275 -7.53 14.99 8.80
C CYS A 275 -7.28 13.50 8.56
N PRO A 276 -6.90 12.72 9.60
CA PRO A 276 -6.80 11.28 9.49
C PRO A 276 -8.18 10.62 9.42
N THR A 277 -8.38 9.71 8.45
CA THR A 277 -9.64 9.03 8.18
C THR A 277 -9.43 7.56 7.77
N LEU A 278 -10.51 6.78 7.89
CA LEU A 278 -10.63 5.46 7.29
C LEU A 278 -11.43 5.58 5.98
N PRO A 279 -11.12 4.80 4.95
CA PRO A 279 -11.89 4.80 3.71
C PRO A 279 -13.27 4.16 3.93
N ASP A 280 -14.25 4.57 3.14
CA ASP A 280 -15.52 3.87 3.02
C ASP A 280 -15.30 2.47 2.39
N GLU A 281 -15.95 1.44 2.95
CA GLU A 281 -15.78 0.05 2.49
C GLU A 281 -16.21 -0.17 1.03
N LYS A 282 -17.15 0.61 0.51
CA LYS A 282 -17.62 0.49 -0.87
C LYS A 282 -16.57 0.91 -1.90
N SER A 283 -15.65 1.79 -1.53
CA SER A 283 -14.64 2.38 -2.42
C SER A 283 -13.42 1.48 -2.67
N ARG A 284 -13.22 0.42 -1.88
CA ARG A 284 -11.96 -0.33 -1.83
C ARG A 284 -11.65 -1.22 -3.03
N ARG A 285 -12.65 -1.68 -3.81
CA ARG A 285 -12.43 -2.77 -4.79
C ARG A 285 -12.06 -2.30 -6.19
N VAL A 286 -12.46 -1.13 -6.60
CA VAL A 286 -12.33 -0.67 -7.99
C VAL A 286 -11.41 0.56 -8.11
N GLY A 287 -11.25 1.34 -7.05
CA GLY A 287 -10.53 2.60 -7.06
C GLY A 287 -9.09 2.50 -7.57
N GLN A 288 -8.35 1.46 -7.18
CA GLN A 288 -6.94 1.32 -7.57
C GLN A 288 -6.75 1.09 -9.08
N SER A 289 -7.62 0.31 -9.72
CA SER A 289 -7.56 0.10 -11.17
C SER A 289 -7.92 1.35 -11.95
N VAL A 290 -8.93 2.09 -11.48
CA VAL A 290 -9.33 3.38 -12.09
C VAL A 290 -8.23 4.42 -11.89
N ALA A 291 -7.65 4.49 -10.69
CA ALA A 291 -6.52 5.38 -10.43
C ALA A 291 -5.30 5.05 -11.29
N ALA A 292 -4.97 3.77 -11.46
CA ALA A 292 -3.90 3.35 -12.37
C ALA A 292 -4.20 3.77 -13.81
N ALA A 293 -5.43 3.56 -14.29
CA ALA A 293 -5.83 3.93 -15.64
C ALA A 293 -5.79 5.46 -15.89
N SER A 294 -5.87 6.28 -14.84
CA SER A 294 -5.79 7.75 -14.95
C SER A 294 -4.36 8.30 -15.00
N LEU A 295 -3.34 7.47 -14.75
CA LEU A 295 -1.93 7.91 -14.70
C LEU A 295 -1.33 8.30 -16.05
N PRO A 296 -1.59 7.57 -17.17
CA PRO A 296 -0.99 7.92 -18.45
C PRO A 296 -1.50 9.25 -18.98
N GLU A 297 -0.59 10.14 -19.41
CA GLU A 297 -0.96 11.36 -20.10
C GLU A 297 -1.40 11.03 -21.54
N LEU A 298 -2.68 11.21 -21.82
CA LEU A 298 -3.19 11.15 -23.18
C LEU A 298 -2.74 12.42 -23.89
N GLY A 299 -1.92 12.30 -24.93
CA GLY A 299 -1.55 13.42 -25.78
C GLY A 299 -2.82 14.11 -26.32
N ARG A 300 -2.96 15.40 -26.06
CA ARG A 300 -4.06 16.25 -26.56
C ARG A 300 -3.90 16.52 -28.05
#